data_833fca5c3b959bb78bf10046506ca0a9
#
_entry.id   833fca5c3b959bb78bf10046506ca0a9
#
_cell.length_a   1.000
_cell.length_b   1.000
_cell.length_c   1.000
_cell.angle_alpha   90.00
_cell.angle_beta   90.00
_cell.angle_gamma   90.00
#
_symmetry.space_group_name_H-M   'P 1'
#
loop_
_entity.id
_entity.type
_entity.pdbx_description
1 polymer ?
#
loop_
_entity_poly.entity_id
_entity_poly.type
_entity_poly.pdbx_seq_one_letter_code
_entity_poly.pdbx_strand_id
1 'polypeptide(L)'
;MYDQRKQVAKVNMKIRIKWIGIGFVSLLIISLCFSLIHAQESTNQANLIGLQHQVPWFSFLLFLINASMVEEFLYREILWNLVRKLDIRVALTSVLFALAHHPGTILAWCLYVSLGMFLGMVRYKSDLWGSMCLHLVWNLLVYSLLLF
;
A
#
# COMPACT_ATOMS: atom_id res chain seq x y z
N MET A 1 30.61 -5.28 -1.16
CA MET A 1 29.36 -5.42 -1.89
C MET A 1 28.72 -6.71 -1.44
N TYR A 2 27.77 -6.64 -0.49
CA TYR A 2 27.15 -7.83 0.12
C TYR A 2 26.18 -8.41 -0.89
N ASP A 3 26.44 -9.65 -1.29
CA ASP A 3 25.67 -10.35 -2.33
C ASP A 3 24.26 -10.69 -1.82
N GLN A 4 23.30 -9.78 -2.01
CA GLN A 4 21.89 -9.99 -1.67
C GLN A 4 21.17 -10.95 -2.63
N ARG A 5 21.84 -11.45 -3.69
CA ARG A 5 21.25 -12.39 -4.65
C ARG A 5 21.02 -13.79 -4.08
N LYS A 6 21.55 -14.10 -2.90
CA LYS A 6 21.42 -15.43 -2.28
C LYS A 6 20.16 -15.66 -1.42
N GLN A 7 19.29 -14.68 -1.27
CA GLN A 7 18.06 -14.85 -0.48
C GLN A 7 16.76 -14.67 -1.30
N VAL A 8 16.68 -15.24 -2.48
CA VAL A 8 15.38 -15.63 -3.03
C VAL A 8 15.09 -17.06 -2.58
N ALA A 9 15.19 -17.33 -1.29
CA ALA A 9 14.49 -18.44 -0.71
C ALA A 9 12.99 -18.18 -0.97
N LYS A 10 12.32 -19.07 -1.71
CA LYS A 10 10.88 -18.99 -1.98
C LYS A 10 10.17 -18.85 -0.62
N VAL A 11 9.67 -17.64 -0.32
CA VAL A 11 8.94 -17.40 0.91
C VAL A 11 7.77 -18.36 0.97
N ASN A 12 7.62 -19.07 2.08
CA ASN A 12 6.53 -20.03 2.25
C ASN A 12 5.19 -19.29 2.13
N MET A 13 4.28 -19.79 1.31
CA MET A 13 2.95 -19.23 1.08
C MET A 13 2.20 -18.96 2.39
N LYS A 14 2.33 -19.84 3.39
CA LYS A 14 1.72 -19.65 4.72
C LYS A 14 2.23 -18.40 5.43
N ILE A 15 3.53 -18.09 5.32
CA ILE A 15 4.14 -16.89 5.89
C ILE A 15 3.60 -15.64 5.16
N ARG A 16 3.53 -15.69 3.84
CA ARG A 16 2.99 -14.59 3.02
C ARG A 16 1.53 -14.29 3.39
N ILE A 17 0.66 -15.31 3.40
CA ILE A 17 -0.76 -15.17 3.77
C ILE A 17 -0.91 -14.63 5.18
N LYS A 18 -0.12 -15.14 6.15
CA LYS A 18 -0.15 -14.65 7.53
C LYS A 18 0.13 -13.16 7.61
N TRP A 19 1.19 -12.67 6.97
CA TRP A 19 1.58 -11.26 7.05
C TRP A 19 0.66 -10.34 6.24
N ILE A 20 0.11 -10.81 5.11
CA ILE A 20 -0.96 -10.11 4.39
C ILE A 20 -2.18 -9.95 5.31
N GLY A 21 -2.62 -11.03 5.97
CA GLY A 21 -3.75 -11.00 6.90
C GLY A 21 -3.54 -10.05 8.06
N ILE A 22 -2.37 -10.09 8.71
CA ILE A 22 -2.01 -9.15 9.79
C ILE A 22 -2.04 -7.71 9.29
N GLY A 23 -1.39 -7.42 8.16
CA GLY A 23 -1.38 -6.08 7.57
C GLY A 23 -2.77 -5.58 7.24
N PHE A 24 -3.60 -6.43 6.62
CA PHE A 24 -4.96 -6.09 6.22
C PHE A 24 -5.86 -5.77 7.43
N VAL A 25 -5.85 -6.64 8.46
CA VAL A 25 -6.63 -6.41 9.69
C VAL A 25 -6.17 -5.14 10.41
N SER A 26 -4.86 -4.90 10.49
CA SER A 26 -4.33 -3.68 11.09
C SER A 26 -4.77 -2.42 10.35
N LEU A 27 -4.75 -2.45 9.02
CA LEU A 27 -5.22 -1.34 8.18
C LEU A 27 -6.72 -1.11 8.34
N LEU A 28 -7.53 -2.18 8.44
CA LEU A 28 -8.97 -2.06 8.72
C LEU A 28 -9.23 -1.37 10.06
N ILE A 29 -8.54 -1.79 11.12
CA ILE A 29 -8.69 -1.19 12.45
C ILE A 29 -8.34 0.30 12.40
N ILE A 30 -7.21 0.65 11.82
CA ILE A 30 -6.77 2.04 11.69
C ILE A 30 -7.78 2.86 10.87
N SER A 31 -8.22 2.34 9.72
CA SER A 31 -9.19 3.02 8.87
C SER A 31 -10.51 3.25 9.58
N LEU A 32 -11.01 2.26 10.33
CA LEU A 32 -12.21 2.40 11.15
C LEU A 32 -12.04 3.43 12.27
N CYS A 33 -10.91 3.43 12.99
CA CYS A 33 -10.63 4.43 14.01
C CYS A 33 -10.64 5.85 13.41
N PHE A 34 -10.05 6.02 12.23
CA PHE A 34 -10.02 7.33 11.56
C PHE A 34 -11.39 7.73 11.00
N SER A 35 -12.19 6.81 10.50
CA SER A 35 -13.54 7.09 9.99
C SER A 35 -14.49 7.57 11.10
N LEU A 36 -14.30 7.10 12.33
CA LEU A 36 -15.06 7.55 13.49
C LEU A 36 -14.70 8.98 13.91
N ILE A 37 -13.52 9.48 13.54
CA ILE A 37 -13.06 10.83 13.91
C ILE A 37 -13.48 11.85 12.85
N HIS A 38 -13.39 11.51 11.56
CA HIS A 38 -13.78 12.40 10.45
C HIS A 38 -13.97 11.62 9.16
N ALA A 39 -15.15 11.71 8.57
CA ALA A 39 -15.48 11.14 7.26
C ALA A 39 -15.22 12.18 6.15
N GLN A 40 -13.96 12.58 5.94
CA GLN A 40 -13.63 13.46 4.83
C GLN A 40 -12.87 12.69 3.76
N GLU A 41 -13.39 12.69 2.53
CA GLU A 41 -12.72 12.08 1.38
C GLU A 41 -11.36 12.73 1.13
N SER A 42 -10.35 11.91 0.85
CA SER A 42 -9.05 12.43 0.43
C SER A 42 -9.11 12.90 -1.02
N THR A 43 -8.34 13.92 -1.36
CA THR A 43 -8.22 14.43 -2.73
C THR A 43 -7.89 13.31 -3.74
N ASN A 44 -7.07 12.34 -3.33
CA ASN A 44 -6.74 11.19 -4.16
C ASN A 44 -7.96 10.31 -4.42
N GLN A 45 -8.82 10.06 -3.43
CA GLN A 45 -10.05 9.27 -3.61
C GLN A 45 -11.03 9.99 -4.54
N ALA A 46 -11.23 11.30 -4.37
CA ALA A 46 -12.08 12.09 -5.26
C ALA A 46 -11.59 12.03 -6.72
N ASN A 47 -10.29 12.11 -6.95
CA ASN A 47 -9.70 11.98 -8.29
C ASN A 47 -9.91 10.59 -8.88
N LEU A 48 -9.78 9.52 -8.08
CA LEU A 48 -10.02 8.14 -8.53
C LEU A 48 -11.49 7.90 -8.89
N ILE A 49 -12.43 8.43 -8.11
CA ILE A 49 -13.87 8.39 -8.43
C ILE A 49 -14.14 9.13 -9.75
N GLY A 50 -13.57 10.33 -9.91
CA GLY A 50 -13.69 11.09 -11.16
C GLY A 50 -13.16 10.34 -12.38
N LEU A 51 -12.04 9.65 -12.25
CA LEU A 51 -11.48 8.82 -13.31
C LEU A 51 -12.37 7.60 -13.62
N GLN A 52 -12.88 6.94 -12.58
CA GLN A 52 -13.78 5.79 -12.74
C GLN A 52 -15.01 6.12 -13.59
N HIS A 53 -15.61 7.28 -13.39
CA HIS A 53 -16.78 7.70 -14.18
C HIS A 53 -16.47 7.98 -15.67
N GLN A 54 -15.20 8.14 -16.01
CA GLN A 54 -14.77 8.44 -17.39
C GLN A 54 -14.32 7.22 -18.18
N VAL A 55 -14.06 6.08 -17.51
CA VAL A 55 -13.56 4.86 -18.16
C VAL A 55 -14.43 3.64 -17.84
N PRO A 56 -14.46 2.62 -18.72
CA PRO A 56 -15.12 1.37 -18.42
C PRO A 56 -14.59 0.73 -17.13
N TRP A 57 -15.45 0.12 -16.32
CA TRP A 57 -15.09 -0.50 -15.04
C TRP A 57 -13.89 -1.48 -15.13
N PHE A 58 -13.84 -2.22 -16.24
CA PHE A 58 -12.73 -3.16 -16.51
C PHE A 58 -11.37 -2.43 -16.68
N SER A 59 -11.37 -1.31 -17.40
CA SER A 59 -10.17 -0.49 -17.58
C SER A 59 -9.70 0.11 -16.26
N PHE A 60 -10.65 0.54 -15.43
CA PHE A 60 -10.35 1.03 -14.09
C PHE A 60 -9.78 -0.05 -13.17
N LEU A 61 -10.32 -1.27 -13.23
CA LEU A 61 -9.76 -2.41 -12.48
C LEU A 61 -8.32 -2.71 -12.90
N LEU A 62 -8.03 -2.74 -14.20
CA LEU A 62 -6.66 -2.91 -14.70
C LEU A 62 -5.75 -1.77 -14.26
N PHE A 63 -6.27 -0.55 -14.21
CA PHE A 63 -5.52 0.61 -13.68
C PHE A 63 -5.15 0.39 -12.21
N LEU A 64 -6.08 -0.02 -11.34
CA LEU A 64 -5.80 -0.28 -9.92
C LEU A 64 -4.75 -1.39 -9.73
N ILE A 65 -4.83 -2.47 -10.51
CA ILE A 65 -3.85 -3.56 -10.48
C ILE A 65 -2.47 -3.01 -10.86
N ASN A 66 -2.37 -2.29 -11.98
CA ASN A 66 -1.11 -1.71 -12.45
C ASN A 66 -0.54 -0.71 -11.46
N ALA A 67 -1.35 0.22 -10.95
CA ALA A 67 -0.93 1.22 -9.98
C ALA A 67 -0.32 0.55 -8.75
N SER A 68 -1.04 -0.41 -8.13
CA SER A 68 -0.53 -1.14 -6.97
C SER A 68 0.81 -1.86 -7.25
N MET A 69 0.96 -2.48 -8.42
CA MET A 69 2.20 -3.17 -8.79
C MET A 69 3.36 -2.21 -9.01
N VAL A 70 3.14 -1.13 -9.76
CA VAL A 70 4.16 -0.13 -10.08
C VAL A 70 4.61 0.60 -8.82
N GLU A 71 3.69 0.99 -7.96
CA GLU A 71 4.00 1.67 -6.71
C GLU A 71 4.81 0.77 -5.78
N GLU A 72 4.40 -0.48 -5.56
CA GLU A 72 5.16 -1.40 -4.73
C GLU A 72 6.54 -1.71 -5.32
N PHE A 73 6.65 -1.84 -6.64
CA PHE A 73 7.95 -2.00 -7.28
C PHE A 73 8.85 -0.77 -7.05
N LEU A 74 8.31 0.44 -7.19
CA LEU A 74 9.06 1.67 -6.95
C LEU A 74 9.49 1.80 -5.48
N TYR A 75 8.54 1.69 -4.54
CA TYR A 75 8.81 1.94 -3.12
C TYR A 75 9.45 0.76 -2.41
N ARG A 76 9.08 -0.50 -2.75
CA ARG A 76 9.49 -1.73 -2.00
C ARG A 76 10.54 -2.56 -2.75
N GLU A 77 10.93 -2.17 -3.95
CA GLU A 77 12.08 -2.76 -4.63
C GLU A 77 13.16 -1.71 -4.91
N ILE A 78 12.87 -0.67 -5.68
CA ILE A 78 13.88 0.31 -6.09
C ILE A 78 14.35 1.13 -4.88
N LEU A 79 13.47 1.95 -4.29
CA LEU A 79 13.83 2.82 -3.16
C LEU A 79 14.24 2.03 -1.92
N TRP A 80 13.61 0.89 -1.70
CA TRP A 80 13.93 -0.03 -0.61
C TRP A 80 15.40 -0.46 -0.63
N ASN A 81 15.95 -0.74 -1.79
CA ASN A 81 17.34 -1.21 -1.93
C ASN A 81 18.38 -0.09 -1.84
N LEU A 82 17.97 1.18 -1.94
CA LEU A 82 18.86 2.33 -1.75
C LEU A 82 19.18 2.61 -0.27
N VAL A 83 18.34 2.16 0.66
CA VAL A 83 18.49 2.43 2.09
C VAL A 83 18.96 1.18 2.83
N ARG A 84 20.03 1.28 3.63
CA ARG A 84 20.60 0.12 4.33
C ARG A 84 19.87 -0.24 5.62
N LYS A 85 19.52 0.77 6.44
CA LYS A 85 18.90 0.56 7.75
C LYS A 85 17.40 0.32 7.58
N LEU A 86 16.87 -0.75 8.18
CA LEU A 86 15.49 -1.20 8.01
C LEU A 86 14.46 -0.16 8.50
N ASP A 87 14.67 0.40 9.67
CA ASP A 87 13.81 1.43 10.27
C ASP A 87 13.69 2.67 9.37
N ILE A 88 14.84 3.17 8.91
CA ILE A 88 14.88 4.31 7.97
C ILE A 88 14.22 3.93 6.64
N ARG A 89 14.47 2.73 6.14
CA ARG A 89 13.89 2.22 4.90
C ARG A 89 12.37 2.21 4.94
N VAL A 90 11.79 1.62 6.01
CA VAL A 90 10.34 1.60 6.20
C VAL A 90 9.79 3.01 6.35
N ALA A 91 10.37 3.85 7.22
CA ALA A 91 9.90 5.21 7.45
C ALA A 91 9.97 6.06 6.17
N LEU A 92 11.13 6.08 5.50
CA LEU A 92 11.33 6.89 4.29
C LEU A 92 10.39 6.48 3.16
N THR A 93 10.29 5.18 2.85
CA THR A 93 9.39 4.73 1.77
C THR A 93 7.92 4.94 2.09
N SER A 94 7.53 4.92 3.38
CA SER A 94 6.16 5.22 3.81
C SER A 94 5.82 6.70 3.67
N VAL A 95 6.74 7.58 4.06
CA VAL A 95 6.56 9.03 3.90
C VAL A 95 6.51 9.43 2.42
N LEU A 96 7.42 8.90 1.59
CA LEU A 96 7.42 9.17 0.14
C LEU A 96 6.16 8.63 -0.53
N PHE A 97 5.68 7.45 -0.11
CA PHE A 97 4.41 6.90 -0.57
C PHE A 97 3.24 7.81 -0.23
N ALA A 98 3.17 8.29 1.02
CA ALA A 98 2.12 9.22 1.44
C ALA A 98 2.18 10.56 0.67
N LEU A 99 3.37 11.11 0.47
CA LEU A 99 3.58 12.35 -0.32
C LEU A 99 3.03 12.22 -1.75
N ALA A 100 3.27 11.10 -2.41
CA ALA A 100 2.80 10.87 -3.77
C ALA A 100 1.26 10.83 -3.90
N HIS A 101 0.57 10.55 -2.80
CA HIS A 101 -0.90 10.54 -2.74
C HIS A 101 -1.52 11.91 -2.47
N HIS A 102 -0.72 12.98 -2.33
CA HIS A 102 -1.17 14.35 -2.10
C HIS A 102 -2.26 14.45 -1.01
N PRO A 103 -2.02 13.96 0.21
CA PRO A 103 -3.02 13.99 1.26
C PRO A 103 -3.35 15.43 1.65
N GLY A 104 -4.61 15.83 1.49
CA GLY A 104 -5.08 17.21 1.76
C GLY A 104 -5.29 17.49 3.25
N THR A 105 -5.30 16.48 4.12
CA THR A 105 -5.53 16.59 5.55
C THR A 105 -4.51 15.80 6.35
N ILE A 106 -4.30 16.19 7.62
CA ILE A 106 -3.40 15.47 8.52
C ILE A 106 -3.85 14.02 8.73
N LEU A 107 -5.17 13.80 8.72
CA LEU A 107 -5.76 12.47 8.86
C LEU A 107 -5.44 11.58 7.66
N ALA A 108 -5.60 12.10 6.45
CA ALA A 108 -5.22 11.42 5.22
C ALA A 108 -3.71 11.11 5.20
N TRP A 109 -2.88 12.04 5.68
CA TRP A 109 -1.44 11.82 5.88
C TRP A 109 -1.19 10.60 6.78
N CYS A 110 -1.82 10.55 7.95
CA CYS A 110 -1.67 9.44 8.88
C CYS A 110 -2.11 8.11 8.25
N LEU A 111 -3.21 8.10 7.49
CA LEU A 111 -3.68 6.90 6.78
C LEU A 111 -2.68 6.41 5.74
N TYR A 112 -2.19 7.29 4.85
CA TYR A 112 -1.24 6.88 3.81
C TYR A 112 0.12 6.49 4.37
N VAL A 113 0.61 7.17 5.42
CA VAL A 113 1.83 6.76 6.12
C VAL A 113 1.64 5.38 6.77
N SER A 114 0.50 5.15 7.44
CA SER A 114 0.19 3.86 8.05
C SER A 114 0.12 2.74 6.99
N LEU A 115 -0.57 2.99 5.88
CA LEU A 115 -0.60 2.05 4.74
C LEU A 115 0.83 1.75 4.27
N GLY A 116 1.64 2.78 4.04
CA GLY A 116 3.03 2.63 3.65
C GLY A 116 3.85 1.80 4.65
N MET A 117 3.66 2.01 5.95
CA MET A 117 4.35 1.25 7.01
C MET A 117 3.97 -0.23 6.99
N PHE A 118 2.68 -0.56 6.86
CA PHE A 118 2.25 -1.96 6.82
C PHE A 118 2.71 -2.66 5.53
N LEU A 119 2.66 -1.99 4.39
CA LEU A 119 3.22 -2.50 3.14
C LEU A 119 4.73 -2.78 3.29
N GLY A 120 5.48 -1.84 3.89
CA GLY A 120 6.90 -2.02 4.19
C GLY A 120 7.17 -3.17 5.16
N MET A 121 6.33 -3.33 6.19
CA MET A 121 6.44 -4.45 7.13
C MET A 121 6.16 -5.80 6.47
N VAL A 122 5.13 -5.89 5.63
CA VAL A 122 4.82 -7.11 4.86
C VAL A 122 5.93 -7.43 3.88
N ARG A 123 6.50 -6.42 3.19
CA ARG A 123 7.70 -6.58 2.35
C ARG A 123 8.87 -7.18 3.12
N TYR A 124 9.12 -6.70 4.34
CA TYR A 124 10.22 -7.20 5.18
C TYR A 124 9.99 -8.60 5.73
N LYS A 125 8.76 -8.90 6.16
CA LYS A 125 8.41 -10.18 6.82
C LYS A 125 8.05 -11.30 5.83
N SER A 126 7.72 -10.94 4.61
CA SER A 126 7.45 -11.88 3.52
C SER A 126 8.31 -11.56 2.29
N ASP A 127 7.74 -10.89 1.30
CA ASP A 127 8.41 -10.52 0.06
C ASP A 127 7.65 -9.40 -0.68
N LEU A 128 8.17 -9.00 -1.86
CA LEU A 128 7.52 -7.99 -2.71
C LEU A 128 6.11 -8.39 -3.15
N TRP A 129 5.90 -9.67 -3.46
CA TRP A 129 4.58 -10.18 -3.84
C TRP A 129 3.56 -10.06 -2.70
N GLY A 130 4.00 -10.28 -1.46
CA GLY A 130 3.16 -10.09 -0.28
C GLY A 130 2.68 -8.66 -0.13
N SER A 131 3.56 -7.66 -0.30
CA SER A 131 3.15 -6.27 -0.22
C SER A 131 2.30 -5.85 -1.43
N MET A 132 2.60 -6.29 -2.64
CA MET A 132 1.75 -6.09 -3.82
C MET A 132 0.32 -6.64 -3.62
N CYS A 133 0.21 -7.86 -3.10
CA CYS A 133 -1.11 -8.46 -2.81
C CYS A 133 -1.88 -7.68 -1.74
N LEU A 134 -1.22 -7.28 -0.65
CA LEU A 134 -1.87 -6.46 0.39
C LEU A 134 -2.35 -5.13 -0.19
N HIS A 135 -1.52 -4.45 -0.96
CA HIS A 135 -1.86 -3.16 -1.57
C HIS A 135 -3.05 -3.28 -2.52
N LEU A 136 -3.01 -4.26 -3.41
CA LEU A 136 -4.11 -4.52 -4.34
C LEU A 136 -5.42 -4.81 -3.62
N VAL A 137 -5.40 -5.73 -2.63
CA VAL A 137 -6.61 -6.08 -1.85
C VAL A 137 -7.14 -4.87 -1.11
N TRP A 138 -6.26 -4.01 -0.56
CA TRP A 138 -6.66 -2.76 0.09
C TRP A 138 -7.32 -1.79 -0.90
N ASN A 139 -6.72 -1.56 -2.05
CA ASN A 139 -7.29 -0.69 -3.08
C ASN A 139 -8.63 -1.19 -3.59
N LEU A 140 -8.78 -2.51 -3.79
CA LEU A 140 -10.04 -3.11 -4.19
C LEU A 140 -11.13 -2.97 -3.11
N LEU A 141 -10.78 -3.11 -1.83
CA LEU A 141 -11.72 -2.89 -0.73
C LEU A 141 -12.19 -1.43 -0.71
N VAL A 142 -11.25 -0.47 -0.70
CA VAL A 142 -11.60 0.96 -0.69
C VAL A 142 -12.47 1.31 -1.91
N TYR A 143 -12.10 0.83 -3.09
CA TYR A 143 -12.90 1.02 -4.30
C TYR A 143 -14.31 0.43 -4.17
N SER A 144 -14.43 -0.78 -3.63
CA SER A 144 -15.75 -1.40 -3.43
C SER A 144 -16.63 -0.61 -2.46
N LEU A 145 -16.05 -0.03 -1.41
CA LEU A 145 -16.78 0.80 -0.45
C LEU A 145 -17.22 2.17 -1.02
N LEU A 146 -16.56 2.64 -2.07
CA LEU A 146 -16.92 3.89 -2.75
C LEU A 146 -18.01 3.70 -3.81
N LEU A 147 -18.29 2.45 -4.22
CA LEU A 147 -19.32 2.12 -5.20
C LEU A 147 -20.72 1.99 -4.57
N PHE A 148 -20.82 1.80 -3.26
CA PHE A 148 -22.05 1.59 -2.49
C PHE A 148 -22.24 2.64 -1.43
#